data_bdce43b4e3ed6408980fe313c80fc32a
#
_entry.id   bdce43b4e3ed6408980fe313c80fc32a
#
_cell.length_a   1.000
_cell.length_b   1.000
_cell.length_c   1.000
_cell.angle_alpha   90.00
_cell.angle_beta   90.00
_cell.angle_gamma   90.00
#
_symmetry.space_group_name_H-M   'P 1'
#
loop_
_entity.id
_entity.type
_entity.pdbx_description
1 polymer ?
#
loop_
_entity_poly.entity_id
_entity_poly.type
_entity_poly.pdbx_seq_one_letter_code
_entity_poly.pdbx_strand_id
1 'polypeptide(L)'
;MVGVLLFLAYTAQTYGLKDTTPGKNAFLTAVYCVLVPFVNWALLRRRPSRWNWLAAVMCLGGIGLVSLDGSLSMNRGDALTLLGGVCYALHLVAVSRFGEEDDPVLLTAVQFGASALCCWGCSLAIETMPATLPQGAWGELIYLAVFATTLALLMQNVGQSVTPAAPAAILLSLESVFGVLFSVVCYGETVTPRLAMGFLLIFLAVVASETHFSFLRRGKSSVDKGAPA
;
A
#
# COMPACT_ATOMS: atom_id res chain seq x y z
N MET A 1 -6.32 7.95 16.73
CA MET A 1 -6.50 8.35 15.30
C MET A 1 -5.80 7.38 14.37
N VAL A 2 -4.47 7.14 14.52
CA VAL A 2 -3.69 6.25 13.63
C VAL A 2 -4.31 4.86 13.52
N GLY A 3 -4.64 4.20 14.65
CA GLY A 3 -5.26 2.86 14.64
C GLY A 3 -6.66 2.81 14.01
N VAL A 4 -7.44 3.91 14.09
CA VAL A 4 -8.75 3.98 13.39
C VAL A 4 -8.55 4.05 11.88
N LEU A 5 -7.57 4.81 11.39
CA LEU A 5 -7.24 4.87 9.96
C LEU A 5 -6.74 3.51 9.46
N LEU A 6 -5.94 2.81 10.26
CA LEU A 6 -5.49 1.44 9.96
C LEU A 6 -6.67 0.47 9.88
N PHE A 7 -7.60 0.53 10.84
CA PHE A 7 -8.83 -0.25 10.83
C PHE A 7 -9.65 -0.01 9.54
N LEU A 8 -9.86 1.25 9.17
CA LEU A 8 -10.62 1.60 7.95
C LEU A 8 -9.92 1.08 6.68
N ALA A 9 -8.59 1.21 6.62
CA ALA A 9 -7.79 0.72 5.52
C ALA A 9 -7.89 -0.80 5.36
N TYR A 10 -7.65 -1.55 6.44
CA TYR A 10 -7.76 -3.01 6.44
C TYR A 10 -9.18 -3.48 6.14
N THR A 11 -10.20 -2.84 6.71
CA THR A 11 -11.59 -3.19 6.45
C THR A 11 -11.93 -3.02 4.98
N ALA A 12 -11.62 -1.86 4.40
CA ALA A 12 -11.91 -1.59 2.99
C ALA A 12 -11.14 -2.55 2.06
N GLN A 13 -9.87 -2.84 2.34
CA GLN A 13 -9.05 -3.78 1.59
C GLN A 13 -9.58 -5.21 1.69
N THR A 14 -9.93 -5.68 2.88
CA THR A 14 -10.44 -7.04 3.12
C THR A 14 -11.79 -7.26 2.46
N TYR A 15 -12.71 -6.31 2.58
CA TYR A 15 -13.99 -6.38 1.86
C TYR A 15 -13.79 -6.24 0.35
N GLY A 16 -12.85 -5.43 -0.10
CA GLY A 16 -12.46 -5.34 -1.51
C GLY A 16 -11.97 -6.67 -2.06
N LEU A 17 -11.17 -7.41 -1.30
CA LEU A 17 -10.62 -8.70 -1.73
C LEU A 17 -11.68 -9.78 -1.98
N LYS A 18 -12.91 -9.63 -1.43
CA LYS A 18 -14.01 -10.58 -1.71
C LYS A 18 -14.49 -10.53 -3.15
N ASP A 19 -14.37 -9.36 -3.81
CA ASP A 19 -14.93 -9.10 -5.14
C ASP A 19 -13.82 -8.76 -6.17
N THR A 20 -12.52 -8.91 -5.81
CA THR A 20 -11.38 -8.72 -6.72
C THR A 20 -10.35 -9.82 -6.55
N THR A 21 -9.32 -9.84 -7.40
CA THR A 21 -8.24 -10.83 -7.28
C THR A 21 -7.13 -10.33 -6.35
N PRO A 22 -6.36 -11.23 -5.68
CA PRO A 22 -5.26 -10.82 -4.80
C PRO A 22 -4.21 -9.95 -5.50
N GLY A 23 -3.88 -10.25 -6.76
CA GLY A 23 -2.93 -9.48 -7.55
C GLY A 23 -3.43 -8.06 -7.83
N LYS A 24 -4.69 -7.90 -8.24
CA LYS A 24 -5.30 -6.57 -8.41
C LYS A 24 -5.34 -5.82 -7.07
N ASN A 25 -5.77 -6.49 -6.00
CA ASN A 25 -5.84 -5.89 -4.66
C ASN A 25 -4.47 -5.34 -4.23
N ALA A 26 -3.38 -6.09 -4.42
CA ALA A 26 -2.03 -5.66 -4.07
C ALA A 26 -1.61 -4.38 -4.81
N PHE A 27 -1.82 -4.31 -6.14
CA PHE A 27 -1.45 -3.13 -6.92
C PHE A 27 -2.36 -1.92 -6.70
N LEU A 28 -3.66 -2.15 -6.56
CA LEU A 28 -4.61 -1.06 -6.27
C LEU A 28 -4.38 -0.46 -4.89
N THR A 29 -4.01 -1.29 -3.92
CA THR A 29 -3.62 -0.79 -2.59
C THR A 29 -2.37 0.09 -2.68
N ALA A 30 -1.34 -0.31 -3.45
CA ALA A 30 -0.08 0.44 -3.59
C ALA A 30 -0.25 1.87 -4.13
N VAL A 31 -1.42 2.21 -4.66
CA VAL A 31 -1.78 3.59 -5.04
C VAL A 31 -1.61 4.56 -3.88
N TYR A 32 -1.65 4.11 -2.62
CA TYR A 32 -1.41 4.95 -1.46
C TYR A 32 -0.07 5.70 -1.55
N CYS A 33 0.98 5.08 -2.09
CA CYS A 33 2.29 5.73 -2.25
C CYS A 33 2.20 6.98 -3.13
N VAL A 34 1.41 6.92 -4.21
CA VAL A 34 1.19 8.05 -5.11
C VAL A 34 0.30 9.12 -4.46
N LEU A 35 -0.62 8.72 -3.57
CA LEU A 35 -1.54 9.62 -2.88
C LEU A 35 -0.88 10.39 -1.72
N VAL A 36 0.11 9.83 -1.04
CA VAL A 36 0.77 10.44 0.13
C VAL A 36 1.24 11.88 -0.12
N PRO A 37 1.92 12.24 -1.22
CA PRO A 37 2.30 13.64 -1.48
C PRO A 37 1.10 14.60 -1.58
N PHE A 38 -0.03 14.14 -2.10
CA PHE A 38 -1.25 14.94 -2.23
C PHE A 38 -1.99 15.09 -0.90
N VAL A 39 -2.02 14.04 -0.08
CA VAL A 39 -2.53 14.07 1.29
C VAL A 39 -1.67 15.03 2.14
N ASN A 40 -0.34 14.98 2.02
CA ASN A 40 0.57 15.92 2.65
C ASN A 40 0.31 17.37 2.21
N TRP A 41 0.02 17.56 0.92
CA TRP A 41 -0.35 18.89 0.43
C TRP A 41 -1.66 19.40 1.03
N ALA A 42 -2.69 18.57 1.06
CA ALA A 42 -3.98 18.92 1.61
C ALA A 42 -3.92 19.26 3.12
N LEU A 43 -3.17 18.46 3.89
CA LEU A 43 -3.11 18.58 5.36
C LEU A 43 -1.99 19.50 5.86
N LEU A 44 -0.81 19.44 5.23
CA LEU A 44 0.39 20.14 5.67
C LEU A 44 0.81 21.27 4.73
N ARG A 45 0.06 21.52 3.67
CA ARG A 45 0.31 22.55 2.64
C ARG A 45 1.66 22.44 1.93
N ARG A 46 2.30 21.26 1.95
CA ARG A 46 3.54 20.94 1.22
C ARG A 46 3.19 20.58 -0.21
N ARG A 47 3.51 21.45 -1.18
CA ARG A 47 3.16 21.27 -2.60
C ARG A 47 3.82 20.02 -3.20
N PRO A 48 3.06 19.18 -3.95
CA PRO A 48 3.63 18.04 -4.70
C PRO A 48 4.63 18.52 -5.75
N SER A 49 5.66 17.72 -6.01
CA SER A 49 6.59 17.97 -7.10
C SER A 49 5.94 17.65 -8.45
N ARG A 50 6.59 18.11 -9.54
CA ARG A 50 6.16 17.75 -10.91
C ARG A 50 6.19 16.23 -11.15
N TRP A 51 7.04 15.50 -10.46
CA TRP A 51 7.13 14.04 -10.54
C TRP A 51 5.92 13.36 -9.89
N ASN A 52 5.40 13.92 -8.79
CA ASN A 52 4.18 13.40 -8.18
C ASN A 52 2.97 13.58 -9.10
N TRP A 53 2.88 14.71 -9.83
CA TRP A 53 1.83 14.91 -10.83
C TRP A 53 1.94 13.91 -12.00
N LEU A 54 3.15 13.67 -12.52
CA LEU A 54 3.38 12.65 -13.53
C LEU A 54 2.99 11.27 -13.03
N ALA A 55 3.41 10.92 -11.81
CA ALA A 55 3.05 9.66 -11.16
C ALA A 55 1.53 9.51 -10.99
N ALA A 56 0.81 10.57 -10.63
CA ALA A 56 -0.64 10.54 -10.52
C ALA A 56 -1.31 10.21 -11.85
N VAL A 57 -0.87 10.82 -12.96
CA VAL A 57 -1.41 10.54 -14.31
C VAL A 57 -1.11 9.10 -14.72
N MET A 58 0.12 8.63 -14.52
CA MET A 58 0.48 7.23 -14.81
C MET A 58 -0.34 6.25 -13.95
N CYS A 59 -0.52 6.55 -12.67
CA CYS A 59 -1.31 5.73 -11.75
C CYS A 59 -2.77 5.65 -12.19
N LEU A 60 -3.39 6.76 -12.56
CA LEU A 60 -4.77 6.78 -13.08
C LEU A 60 -4.90 5.94 -14.37
N GLY A 61 -3.93 6.03 -15.27
CA GLY A 61 -3.88 5.17 -16.46
C GLY A 61 -3.75 3.69 -16.10
N GLY A 62 -2.90 3.35 -15.14
CA GLY A 62 -2.74 1.99 -14.63
C GLY A 62 -4.02 1.45 -13.98
N ILE A 63 -4.66 2.23 -13.12
CA ILE A 63 -5.96 1.88 -12.51
C ILE A 63 -7.00 1.61 -13.61
N GLY A 64 -7.06 2.46 -14.63
CA GLY A 64 -7.97 2.27 -15.76
C GLY A 64 -7.73 0.95 -16.50
N LEU A 65 -6.48 0.54 -16.69
CA LEU A 65 -6.15 -0.74 -17.32
C LEU A 65 -6.47 -1.94 -16.42
N VAL A 66 -6.28 -1.82 -15.11
CA VAL A 66 -6.49 -2.90 -14.14
C VAL A 66 -7.97 -3.11 -13.81
N SER A 67 -8.70 -2.01 -13.60
CA SER A 67 -10.01 -2.05 -12.95
C SER A 67 -11.19 -1.79 -13.89
N LEU A 68 -11.00 -1.01 -14.97
CA LEU A 68 -12.11 -0.75 -15.89
C LEU A 68 -12.28 -1.90 -16.88
N ASP A 69 -13.49 -2.35 -17.07
CA ASP A 69 -13.88 -3.28 -18.12
C ASP A 69 -14.18 -2.55 -19.45
N GLY A 70 -14.68 -3.29 -20.44
CA GLY A 70 -15.05 -2.71 -21.75
C GLY A 70 -16.20 -1.70 -21.69
N SER A 71 -16.99 -1.68 -20.61
CA SER A 71 -18.07 -0.73 -20.37
C SER A 71 -17.63 0.49 -19.54
N LEU A 72 -16.34 0.61 -19.24
CA LEU A 72 -15.75 1.63 -18.36
C LEU A 72 -16.33 1.58 -16.94
N SER A 73 -16.86 0.45 -16.51
CA SER A 73 -17.32 0.22 -15.14
C SER A 73 -16.21 -0.40 -14.30
N MET A 74 -16.14 0.02 -13.03
CA MET A 74 -15.25 -0.54 -12.03
C MET A 74 -16.05 -1.48 -11.13
N ASN A 75 -15.51 -2.66 -10.82
CA ASN A 75 -16.18 -3.55 -9.90
C ASN A 75 -16.11 -3.01 -8.46
N ARG A 76 -17.01 -3.49 -7.60
CA ARG A 76 -17.09 -3.07 -6.20
C ARG A 76 -15.82 -3.38 -5.41
N GLY A 77 -15.17 -4.52 -5.69
CA GLY A 77 -13.94 -4.93 -5.01
C GLY A 77 -12.77 -3.99 -5.29
N ASP A 78 -12.58 -3.62 -6.57
CA ASP A 78 -11.54 -2.68 -6.98
C ASP A 78 -11.79 -1.28 -6.37
N ALA A 79 -13.05 -0.82 -6.34
CA ALA A 79 -13.41 0.47 -5.74
C ALA A 79 -13.15 0.50 -4.22
N LEU A 80 -13.50 -0.57 -3.49
CA LEU A 80 -13.21 -0.70 -2.06
C LEU A 80 -11.71 -0.78 -1.79
N THR A 81 -10.96 -1.49 -2.64
CA THR A 81 -9.49 -1.56 -2.53
C THR A 81 -8.85 -0.18 -2.71
N LEU A 82 -9.30 0.59 -3.68
CA LEU A 82 -8.83 1.98 -3.87
C LEU A 82 -9.19 2.87 -2.68
N LEU A 83 -10.38 2.73 -2.11
CA LEU A 83 -10.76 3.42 -0.87
C LEU A 83 -9.83 3.04 0.29
N GLY A 84 -9.49 1.76 0.40
CA GLY A 84 -8.46 1.26 1.32
C GLY A 84 -7.11 1.96 1.11
N GLY A 85 -6.68 2.10 -0.14
CA GLY A 85 -5.47 2.85 -0.51
C GLY A 85 -5.50 4.31 -0.06
N VAL A 86 -6.64 5.01 -0.18
CA VAL A 86 -6.81 6.37 0.37
C VAL A 86 -6.66 6.36 1.90
N CYS A 87 -7.29 5.41 2.60
CA CYS A 87 -7.16 5.28 4.06
C CYS A 87 -5.72 4.99 4.47
N TYR A 88 -4.99 4.15 3.73
CA TYR A 88 -3.56 3.91 3.96
C TYR A 88 -2.71 5.16 3.75
N ALA A 89 -2.99 5.96 2.72
CA ALA A 89 -2.27 7.22 2.52
C ALA A 89 -2.48 8.18 3.70
N LEU A 90 -3.71 8.31 4.20
CA LEU A 90 -4.02 9.09 5.40
C LEU A 90 -3.33 8.52 6.65
N HIS A 91 -3.33 7.20 6.80
CA HIS A 91 -2.65 6.51 7.90
C HIS A 91 -1.16 6.79 7.90
N LEU A 92 -0.47 6.65 6.75
CA LEU A 92 0.97 6.89 6.65
C LEU A 92 1.34 8.34 6.97
N VAL A 93 0.55 9.31 6.48
CA VAL A 93 0.76 10.72 6.83
C VAL A 93 0.53 10.96 8.31
N ALA A 94 -0.45 10.31 8.92
CA ALA A 94 -0.68 10.40 10.35
C ALA A 94 0.45 9.76 11.17
N VAL A 95 0.96 8.59 10.76
CA VAL A 95 2.13 7.93 11.37
C VAL A 95 3.36 8.83 11.30
N SER A 96 3.67 9.39 10.13
CA SER A 96 4.85 10.26 9.99
C SER A 96 4.75 11.52 10.84
N ARG A 97 3.54 12.06 11.06
CA ARG A 97 3.34 13.27 11.84
C ARG A 97 3.38 13.06 13.36
N PHE A 98 2.87 11.93 13.82
CA PHE A 98 2.77 11.65 15.26
C PHE A 98 3.83 10.69 15.76
N GLY A 99 4.57 10.03 14.87
CA GLY A 99 5.61 9.05 15.19
C GLY A 99 7.04 9.60 15.12
N GLU A 100 7.24 10.88 14.79
CA GLU A 100 8.60 11.47 14.70
C GLU A 100 9.36 11.47 16.04
N GLU A 101 8.65 11.47 17.18
CA GLU A 101 9.21 11.51 18.53
C GLU A 101 8.95 10.22 19.34
N ASP A 102 8.18 9.28 18.81
CA ASP A 102 7.74 8.08 19.52
C ASP A 102 8.57 6.84 19.15
N ASP A 103 8.67 5.91 20.10
CA ASP A 103 9.24 4.57 19.85
C ASP A 103 8.36 3.83 18.80
N PRO A 104 8.93 3.36 17.68
CA PRO A 104 8.19 2.64 16.65
C PRO A 104 7.45 1.39 17.16
N VAL A 105 7.99 0.73 18.21
CA VAL A 105 7.36 -0.44 18.82
C VAL A 105 6.12 -0.03 19.60
N LEU A 106 6.22 1.03 20.40
CA LEU A 106 5.09 1.57 21.16
C LEU A 106 3.98 2.07 20.23
N LEU A 107 4.35 2.82 19.19
CA LEU A 107 3.41 3.31 18.18
C LEU A 107 2.68 2.12 17.51
N THR A 108 3.42 1.07 17.14
CA THR A 108 2.85 -0.15 16.55
C THR A 108 1.87 -0.84 17.50
N ALA A 109 2.22 -0.97 18.78
CA ALA A 109 1.35 -1.60 19.78
C ALA A 109 0.06 -0.79 19.99
N VAL A 110 0.16 0.53 20.10
CA VAL A 110 -1.00 1.43 20.32
C VAL A 110 -1.94 1.42 19.11
N GLN A 111 -1.40 1.48 17.89
CA GLN A 111 -2.23 1.45 16.68
C GLN A 111 -2.93 0.10 16.51
N PHE A 112 -2.28 -1.02 16.82
CA PHE A 112 -2.91 -2.34 16.78
C PHE A 112 -3.99 -2.48 17.86
N GLY A 113 -3.73 -2.03 19.09
CA GLY A 113 -4.75 -2.03 20.15
C GLY A 113 -6.00 -1.24 19.75
N ALA A 114 -5.83 -0.03 19.23
CA ALA A 114 -6.94 0.78 18.76
C ALA A 114 -7.67 0.15 17.55
N SER A 115 -6.93 -0.38 16.59
CA SER A 115 -7.50 -1.08 15.42
C SER A 115 -8.28 -2.33 15.85
N ALA A 116 -7.73 -3.14 16.77
CA ALA A 116 -8.38 -4.33 17.30
C ALA A 116 -9.70 -3.99 18.00
N LEU A 117 -9.74 -2.93 18.83
CA LEU A 117 -10.96 -2.48 19.47
C LEU A 117 -12.04 -2.08 18.45
N CYS A 118 -11.65 -1.39 17.38
CA CYS A 118 -12.57 -1.05 16.29
C CYS A 118 -13.07 -2.31 15.56
N CYS A 119 -12.17 -3.25 15.24
CA CYS A 119 -12.54 -4.52 14.61
C CYS A 119 -13.52 -5.32 15.45
N TRP A 120 -13.23 -5.50 16.74
CA TRP A 120 -14.12 -6.20 17.66
C TRP A 120 -15.46 -5.50 17.82
N GLY A 121 -15.47 -4.18 17.97
CA GLY A 121 -16.70 -3.40 18.08
C GLY A 121 -17.59 -3.55 16.83
N CYS A 122 -17.01 -3.47 15.63
CA CYS A 122 -17.74 -3.66 14.39
C CYS A 122 -18.19 -5.11 14.19
N SER A 123 -17.33 -6.09 14.46
CA SER A 123 -17.67 -7.50 14.31
C SER A 123 -18.85 -7.89 15.23
N LEU A 124 -18.80 -7.50 16.49
CA LEU A 124 -19.90 -7.77 17.45
C LEU A 124 -21.20 -7.08 17.07
N ALA A 125 -21.14 -5.93 16.37
CA ALA A 125 -22.33 -5.17 15.99
C ALA A 125 -22.97 -5.65 14.67
N ILE A 126 -22.18 -6.19 13.75
CA ILE A 126 -22.61 -6.40 12.35
C ILE A 126 -22.50 -7.87 11.93
N GLU A 127 -21.59 -8.64 12.53
CA GLU A 127 -21.30 -10.01 12.12
C GLU A 127 -21.90 -11.04 13.09
N THR A 128 -22.34 -12.16 12.53
CA THR A 128 -22.70 -13.33 13.34
C THR A 128 -21.46 -14.18 13.58
N MET A 129 -21.06 -14.33 14.84
CA MET A 129 -19.94 -15.17 15.22
C MET A 129 -20.18 -16.62 14.81
N PRO A 130 -19.27 -17.27 14.08
CA PRO A 130 -19.41 -18.67 13.73
C PRO A 130 -19.30 -19.52 15.00
N ALA A 131 -20.22 -20.48 15.17
CA ALA A 131 -20.20 -21.39 16.33
C ALA A 131 -18.96 -22.29 16.36
N THR A 132 -18.41 -22.61 15.17
CA THR A 132 -17.18 -23.41 14.98
C THR A 132 -16.37 -22.87 13.84
N LEU A 133 -15.05 -22.87 13.98
CA LEU A 133 -14.14 -22.56 12.88
C LEU A 133 -13.83 -23.83 12.09
N PRO A 134 -13.63 -23.73 10.74
CA PRO A 134 -13.15 -24.85 9.94
C PRO A 134 -11.83 -25.42 10.47
N GLN A 135 -11.60 -26.71 10.24
CA GLN A 135 -10.31 -27.32 10.56
C GLN A 135 -9.18 -26.61 9.80
N GLY A 136 -8.13 -26.22 10.51
CA GLY A 136 -7.01 -25.47 9.93
C GLY A 136 -7.12 -23.94 10.02
N ALA A 137 -8.32 -23.37 10.16
CA ALA A 137 -8.50 -21.91 10.22
C ALA A 137 -7.68 -21.24 11.33
N TRP A 138 -7.46 -21.91 12.45
CA TRP A 138 -6.60 -21.41 13.52
C TRP A 138 -5.16 -21.19 13.10
N GLY A 139 -4.60 -22.14 12.31
CA GLY A 139 -3.24 -21.99 11.75
C GLY A 139 -3.12 -20.82 10.82
N GLU A 140 -4.10 -20.63 9.94
CA GLU A 140 -4.16 -19.52 9.00
C GLU A 140 -4.31 -18.18 9.74
N LEU A 141 -5.19 -18.10 10.75
CA LEU A 141 -5.39 -16.91 11.55
C LEU A 141 -4.15 -16.51 12.37
N ILE A 142 -3.47 -17.51 12.97
CA ILE A 142 -2.22 -17.26 13.71
C ILE A 142 -1.12 -16.80 12.76
N TYR A 143 -0.98 -17.42 11.60
CA TYR A 143 -0.01 -17.01 10.59
C TYR A 143 -0.29 -15.54 10.14
N LEU A 144 -1.53 -15.22 9.81
CA LEU A 144 -1.94 -13.89 9.39
C LEU A 144 -1.70 -12.85 10.50
N ALA A 145 -2.07 -13.14 11.73
CA ALA A 145 -1.94 -12.22 12.86
C ALA A 145 -0.47 -12.00 13.26
N VAL A 146 0.32 -13.06 13.36
CA VAL A 146 1.69 -12.98 13.90
C VAL A 146 2.67 -12.58 12.78
N PHE A 147 2.68 -13.30 11.67
CA PHE A 147 3.71 -13.10 10.62
C PHE A 147 3.30 -12.03 9.62
N ALA A 148 2.14 -12.16 9.00
CA ALA A 148 1.73 -11.28 7.91
C ALA A 148 1.25 -9.89 8.38
N THR A 149 0.89 -9.74 9.66
CA THR A 149 0.46 -8.45 10.21
C THR A 149 1.46 -7.91 11.22
N THR A 150 1.60 -8.56 12.38
CA THR A 150 2.38 -7.99 13.49
C THR A 150 3.86 -7.88 13.17
N LEU A 151 4.49 -8.98 12.77
CA LEU A 151 5.92 -9.00 12.46
C LEU A 151 6.24 -8.15 11.23
N ALA A 152 5.43 -8.25 10.17
CA ALA A 152 5.63 -7.49 8.95
C ALA A 152 5.55 -5.97 9.19
N LEU A 153 4.51 -5.47 9.88
CA LEU A 153 4.38 -4.04 10.17
C LEU A 153 5.43 -3.55 11.16
N LEU A 154 5.79 -4.36 12.15
CA LEU A 154 6.86 -4.00 13.08
C LEU A 154 8.20 -3.87 12.35
N MET A 155 8.56 -4.85 11.52
CA MET A 155 9.78 -4.79 10.71
C MET A 155 9.76 -3.63 9.72
N GLN A 156 8.60 -3.34 9.13
CA GLN A 156 8.42 -2.17 8.27
C GLN A 156 8.69 -0.87 9.03
N ASN A 157 8.07 -0.67 10.18
CA ASN A 157 8.23 0.56 10.97
C ASN A 157 9.67 0.74 11.46
N VAL A 158 10.30 -0.33 11.96
CA VAL A 158 11.72 -0.32 12.38
C VAL A 158 12.64 -0.09 11.18
N GLY A 159 12.39 -0.76 10.05
CA GLY A 159 13.16 -0.56 8.82
C GLY A 159 13.07 0.88 8.30
N GLN A 160 11.88 1.47 8.31
CA GLN A 160 11.66 2.85 7.87
C GLN A 160 12.30 3.88 8.80
N SER A 161 12.44 3.61 10.10
CA SER A 161 13.08 4.54 11.03
C SER A 161 14.58 4.71 10.79
N VAL A 162 15.24 3.72 10.17
CA VAL A 162 16.68 3.71 9.88
C VAL A 162 17.03 3.81 8.39
N THR A 163 16.03 3.72 7.51
CA THR A 163 16.24 3.74 6.05
C THR A 163 15.74 5.05 5.46
N PRO A 164 16.54 5.73 4.59
CA PRO A 164 16.05 6.90 3.87
C PRO A 164 14.77 6.61 3.08
N ALA A 165 13.86 7.58 3.02
CA ALA A 165 12.51 7.40 2.45
C ALA A 165 12.49 6.80 1.04
N ALA A 166 13.37 7.24 0.13
CA ALA A 166 13.36 6.78 -1.26
C ALA A 166 13.73 5.29 -1.43
N PRO A 167 14.83 4.76 -0.82
CA PRO A 167 15.08 3.32 -0.82
C PRO A 167 13.98 2.51 -0.12
N ALA A 168 13.45 2.99 1.01
CA ALA A 168 12.38 2.32 1.72
C ALA A 168 11.13 2.15 0.84
N ALA A 169 10.73 3.19 0.15
CA ALA A 169 9.57 3.17 -0.74
C ALA A 169 9.72 2.20 -1.91
N ILE A 170 10.92 2.10 -2.51
CA ILE A 170 11.18 1.10 -3.56
C ILE A 170 11.03 -0.32 -3.01
N LEU A 171 11.60 -0.58 -1.81
CA LEU A 171 11.49 -1.90 -1.20
C LEU A 171 10.03 -2.24 -0.86
N LEU A 172 9.27 -1.30 -0.32
CA LEU A 172 7.85 -1.50 -0.03
C LEU A 172 7.01 -1.70 -1.30
N SER A 173 7.33 -1.04 -2.40
CA SER A 173 6.60 -1.23 -3.66
C SER A 173 6.76 -2.64 -4.25
N LEU A 174 7.80 -3.39 -3.85
CA LEU A 174 7.95 -4.79 -4.22
C LEU A 174 6.87 -5.69 -3.62
N GLU A 175 6.20 -5.26 -2.54
CA GLU A 175 5.03 -5.96 -1.98
C GLU A 175 3.98 -6.24 -3.05
N SER A 176 3.68 -5.25 -3.89
CA SER A 176 2.71 -5.41 -4.98
C SER A 176 3.18 -6.40 -6.04
N VAL A 177 4.47 -6.42 -6.35
CA VAL A 177 5.06 -7.36 -7.31
C VAL A 177 4.98 -8.79 -6.78
N PHE A 178 5.36 -9.00 -5.52
CA PHE A 178 5.23 -10.30 -4.86
C PHE A 178 3.76 -10.71 -4.69
N GLY A 179 2.86 -9.76 -4.40
CA GLY A 179 1.43 -9.99 -4.33
C GLY A 179 0.87 -10.63 -5.61
N VAL A 180 1.24 -10.10 -6.79
CA VAL A 180 0.87 -10.69 -8.09
C VAL A 180 1.56 -12.05 -8.30
N LEU A 181 2.85 -12.14 -8.01
CA LEU A 181 3.59 -13.40 -8.17
C LEU A 181 2.92 -14.53 -7.38
N PHE A 182 2.62 -14.31 -6.10
CA PHE A 182 1.95 -15.30 -5.27
C PHE A 182 0.50 -15.52 -5.70
N SER A 183 -0.21 -14.50 -6.19
CA SER A 183 -1.55 -14.67 -6.73
C SER A 183 -1.57 -15.60 -7.94
N VAL A 184 -0.61 -15.45 -8.85
CA VAL A 184 -0.47 -16.36 -10.00
C VAL A 184 -0.11 -17.78 -9.56
N VAL A 185 0.86 -17.92 -8.65
CA VAL A 185 1.37 -19.24 -8.25
C VAL A 185 0.37 -19.99 -7.36
N CYS A 186 -0.24 -19.31 -6.39
CA CYS A 186 -1.08 -19.97 -5.38
C CYS A 186 -2.56 -20.00 -5.75
N TYR A 187 -3.05 -19.00 -6.48
CA TYR A 187 -4.47 -18.87 -6.84
C TYR A 187 -4.74 -19.08 -8.33
N GLY A 188 -3.69 -19.25 -9.16
CA GLY A 188 -3.86 -19.46 -10.61
C GLY A 188 -4.40 -18.23 -11.33
N GLU A 189 -4.16 -17.01 -10.79
CA GLU A 189 -4.60 -15.77 -11.44
C GLU A 189 -3.98 -15.62 -12.82
N THR A 190 -4.81 -15.37 -13.83
CA THR A 190 -4.34 -15.17 -15.20
C THR A 190 -4.02 -13.70 -15.43
N VAL A 191 -2.75 -13.40 -15.65
CA VAL A 191 -2.30 -12.02 -15.96
C VAL A 191 -2.39 -11.80 -17.47
N THR A 192 -3.42 -11.09 -17.91
CA THR A 192 -3.53 -10.67 -19.31
C THR A 192 -2.50 -9.58 -19.64
N PRO A 193 -2.13 -9.37 -20.92
CA PRO A 193 -1.22 -8.27 -21.32
C PRO A 193 -1.70 -6.89 -20.88
N ARG A 194 -3.01 -6.66 -20.89
CA ARG A 194 -3.65 -5.44 -20.39
C ARG A 194 -3.40 -5.26 -18.89
N LEU A 195 -3.59 -6.32 -18.11
CA LEU A 195 -3.41 -6.33 -16.66
C LEU A 195 -1.92 -6.10 -16.32
N ALA A 196 -1.00 -6.80 -17.03
CA ALA A 196 0.44 -6.61 -16.87
C ALA A 196 0.88 -5.16 -17.16
N MET A 197 0.34 -4.54 -18.20
CA MET A 197 0.63 -3.15 -18.54
C MET A 197 0.10 -2.18 -17.48
N GLY A 198 -1.08 -2.46 -16.91
CA GLY A 198 -1.63 -1.68 -15.80
C GLY A 198 -0.79 -1.78 -14.54
N PHE A 199 -0.36 -2.98 -14.16
CA PHE A 199 0.55 -3.20 -13.04
C PHE A 199 1.88 -2.48 -13.23
N LEU A 200 2.48 -2.59 -14.43
CA LEU A 200 3.71 -1.88 -14.75
C LEU A 200 3.56 -0.36 -14.62
N LEU A 201 2.46 0.21 -15.11
CA LEU A 201 2.20 1.65 -15.00
C LEU A 201 2.05 2.09 -13.53
N ILE A 202 1.32 1.34 -12.70
CA ILE A 202 1.19 1.65 -11.27
C ILE A 202 2.54 1.54 -10.58
N PHE A 203 3.31 0.49 -10.85
CA PHE A 203 4.64 0.31 -10.28
C PHE A 203 5.59 1.46 -10.65
N LEU A 204 5.65 1.84 -11.92
CA LEU A 204 6.46 2.97 -12.37
C LEU A 204 5.96 4.30 -11.78
N ALA A 205 4.66 4.46 -11.58
CA ALA A 205 4.09 5.62 -10.91
C ALA A 205 4.56 5.72 -9.45
N VAL A 206 4.53 4.61 -8.71
CA VAL A 206 5.04 4.54 -7.32
C VAL A 206 6.52 4.90 -7.28
N VAL A 207 7.35 4.28 -8.13
CA VAL A 207 8.78 4.58 -8.22
C VAL A 207 9.03 6.05 -8.58
N ALA A 208 8.28 6.62 -9.51
CA ALA A 208 8.40 8.02 -9.91
C ALA A 208 8.03 8.98 -8.77
N SER A 209 6.94 8.68 -8.04
CA SER A 209 6.46 9.48 -6.91
C SER A 209 7.49 9.56 -5.79
N GLU A 210 8.06 8.42 -5.43
CA GLU A 210 8.92 8.29 -4.25
C GLU A 210 10.38 8.68 -4.53
N THR A 211 10.91 8.32 -5.70
CA THR A 211 12.33 8.53 -6.01
C THR A 211 12.60 9.81 -6.78
N HIS A 212 11.56 10.39 -7.42
CA HIS A 212 11.71 11.49 -8.37
C HIS A 212 12.77 11.19 -9.45
N PHE A 213 13.01 9.91 -9.73
CA PHE A 213 14.10 9.40 -10.60
C PHE A 213 15.48 10.01 -10.27
N SER A 214 15.74 10.32 -9.00
CA SER A 214 17.00 10.94 -8.55
C SER A 214 18.24 10.09 -8.88
N PHE A 215 18.09 8.77 -8.97
CA PHE A 215 19.15 7.85 -9.39
C PHE A 215 19.61 8.07 -10.83
N LEU A 216 18.73 8.53 -11.74
CA LEU A 216 19.11 8.85 -13.13
C LEU A 216 19.96 10.14 -13.23
N ARG A 217 19.86 11.04 -12.25
CA ARG A 217 20.65 12.29 -12.18
C ARG A 217 22.05 12.08 -11.62
N ARG A 218 22.25 11.08 -10.75
CA ARG A 218 23.57 10.77 -10.16
C ARG A 218 24.56 10.22 -11.19
N GLY A 219 24.10 9.52 -12.22
CA GLY A 219 24.96 8.98 -13.27
C GLY A 219 25.60 10.04 -14.18
N LYS A 220 25.02 11.25 -14.30
CA LYS A 220 25.57 12.34 -15.13
C LYS A 220 26.64 13.18 -14.45
N SER A 221 26.71 13.17 -13.11
CA SER A 221 27.68 14.00 -12.37
C SER A 221 29.07 13.34 -12.17
N SER A 222 29.20 12.05 -12.41
CA SER A 222 30.47 11.34 -12.24
C SER A 222 31.32 11.29 -13.52
N VAL A 223 30.75 11.63 -14.68
CA VAL A 223 31.48 11.61 -15.98
C VAL A 223 32.18 12.94 -16.27
N ASP A 224 31.75 14.05 -15.61
CA ASP A 224 32.25 15.39 -15.92
C ASP A 224 33.38 15.89 -14.98
N LYS A 225 33.89 15.02 -14.09
CA LYS A 225 35.01 15.34 -13.17
C LYS A 225 36.34 14.64 -13.49
N GLY A 226 36.51 14.13 -14.69
CA GLY A 226 37.68 13.34 -15.10
C GLY A 226 38.41 13.88 -16.32
N ALA A 227 38.58 15.21 -16.49
CA ALA A 227 39.54 15.75 -17.46
C ALA A 227 40.56 16.62 -16.71
N PRO A 228 41.81 16.16 -16.50
CA PRO A 228 42.90 17.05 -16.14
C PRO A 228 43.37 17.82 -17.39
N ALA A 229 43.54 19.10 -17.23
CA ALA A 229 44.23 19.97 -18.15
C ALA A 229 45.73 19.70 -18.16
#